data_48b53331894115c73a5e76cb1f2a7d61
#
_entry.id   48b53331894115c73a5e76cb1f2a7d61
#
_cell.length_a   1.000
_cell.length_b   1.000
_cell.length_c   1.000
_cell.angle_alpha   90.00
_cell.angle_beta   90.00
_cell.angle_gamma   90.00
#
_symmetry.space_group_name_H-M   'P 1'
#
loop_
_entity.id
_entity.type
_entity.pdbx_description
1 polymer ?
#
loop_
_entity_poly.entity_id
_entity_poly.type
_entity_poly.pdbx_seq_one_letter_code
_entity_poly.pdbx_strand_id
1 'polypeptide(L)'
;KSDEEVSVMHIRPVTEHDLPAILAIYNEGIEDRIATLETDQKDLSFMNTWFAERTERYAGYVAEDETGVLGFISLDPYNPRPVYATVGEISVYITRTHRGQGIGTRLLETAEQHARDHQMHKLILFTFPFNKIGQKLYIRSGFRIVGTFKEQGQLNGEYVDVMAMEKRLR
;
A
#
# COMPACT_ATOMS: atom_id res chain seq x y z
N LYS A 1 35.76 14.84 -10.78
CA LYS A 1 35.06 14.04 -9.76
C LYS A 1 33.73 14.72 -9.58
N SER A 2 32.75 14.26 -10.30
CA SER A 2 31.35 14.66 -10.07
C SER A 2 30.90 13.96 -8.79
N ASP A 3 30.64 14.73 -7.74
CA ASP A 3 29.84 14.26 -6.63
C ASP A 3 28.43 14.01 -7.20
N GLU A 4 28.11 12.74 -7.47
CA GLU A 4 26.73 12.34 -7.66
C GLU A 4 26.04 12.60 -6.32
N GLU A 5 25.27 13.67 -6.23
CA GLU A 5 24.34 13.88 -5.14
C GLU A 5 23.43 12.66 -5.10
N VAL A 6 23.58 11.82 -4.08
CA VAL A 6 22.68 10.71 -3.84
C VAL A 6 21.31 11.31 -3.54
N SER A 7 20.37 11.10 -4.44
CA SER A 7 18.97 11.50 -4.25
C SER A 7 18.45 10.97 -2.92
N VAL A 8 18.07 11.88 -2.01
CA VAL A 8 17.58 11.52 -0.67
C VAL A 8 16.07 11.37 -0.73
N MET A 9 15.60 10.14 -0.53
CA MET A 9 14.18 9.85 -0.43
C MET A 9 13.66 10.14 0.98
N HIS A 10 12.52 10.82 1.07
CA HIS A 10 11.82 11.13 2.31
C HIS A 10 10.47 10.44 2.37
N ILE A 11 10.09 10.01 3.59
CA ILE A 11 8.74 9.54 3.88
C ILE A 11 8.07 10.60 4.75
N ARG A 12 6.89 11.01 4.35
CA ARG A 12 6.08 12.00 5.07
C ARG A 12 4.58 11.71 4.97
N PRO A 13 3.75 12.27 5.87
CA PRO A 13 2.30 12.16 5.73
C PRO A 13 1.80 12.74 4.41
N VAL A 14 0.76 12.12 3.87
CA VAL A 14 0.10 12.58 2.65
C VAL A 14 -0.57 13.93 2.86
N THR A 15 -0.54 14.77 1.84
CA THR A 15 -1.28 16.04 1.79
C THR A 15 -2.19 16.05 0.57
N GLU A 16 -3.14 16.98 0.54
CA GLU A 16 -4.04 17.15 -0.60
C GLU A 16 -3.30 17.41 -1.93
N HIS A 17 -2.16 18.09 -1.87
CA HIS A 17 -1.32 18.34 -3.04
C HIS A 17 -0.73 17.08 -3.67
N ASP A 18 -0.68 15.98 -2.95
CA ASP A 18 -0.15 14.71 -3.44
C ASP A 18 -1.15 13.91 -4.27
N LEU A 19 -2.44 14.26 -4.22
CA LEU A 19 -3.51 13.44 -4.80
C LEU A 19 -3.36 13.19 -6.30
N PRO A 20 -2.96 14.15 -7.16
CA PRO A 20 -2.70 13.86 -8.57
C PRO A 20 -1.61 12.82 -8.79
N ALA A 21 -0.51 12.89 -8.05
CA ALA A 21 0.59 11.94 -8.15
C ALA A 21 0.19 10.56 -7.62
N ILE A 22 -0.54 10.50 -6.50
CA ILE A 22 -1.08 9.27 -5.92
C ILE A 22 -2.04 8.61 -6.90
N LEU A 23 -2.92 9.38 -7.53
CA LEU A 23 -3.85 8.86 -8.54
C LEU A 23 -3.11 8.21 -9.71
N ALA A 24 -2.07 8.85 -10.22
CA ALA A 24 -1.27 8.29 -11.31
C ALA A 24 -0.62 6.96 -10.92
N ILE A 25 -0.06 6.86 -9.72
CA ILE A 25 0.57 5.64 -9.20
C ILE A 25 -0.47 4.54 -8.97
N TYR A 26 -1.62 4.90 -8.42
CA TYR A 26 -2.74 3.97 -8.20
C TYR A 26 -3.20 3.35 -9.53
N ASN A 27 -3.40 4.18 -10.55
CA ASN A 27 -3.83 3.71 -11.88
C ASN A 27 -2.75 2.87 -12.58
N GLU A 28 -1.46 3.16 -12.39
CA GLU A 28 -0.39 2.25 -12.82
C GLU A 28 -0.53 0.87 -12.19
N GLY A 29 -0.84 0.80 -10.89
CA GLY A 29 -1.08 -0.45 -10.19
C GLY A 29 -2.27 -1.23 -10.75
N ILE A 30 -3.34 -0.54 -11.14
CA ILE A 30 -4.50 -1.14 -11.81
C ILE A 30 -4.11 -1.70 -13.18
N GLU A 31 -3.41 -0.90 -14.00
CA GLU A 31 -2.94 -1.35 -15.33
C GLU A 31 -2.05 -2.58 -15.24
N ASP A 32 -1.12 -2.59 -14.30
CA ASP A 32 -0.13 -3.65 -14.13
C ASP A 32 -0.69 -4.86 -13.35
N ARG A 33 -1.88 -4.75 -12.77
CA ARG A 33 -2.58 -5.80 -12.02
C ARG A 33 -1.76 -6.40 -10.89
N ILE A 34 -0.95 -5.60 -10.21
CA ILE A 34 -0.01 -6.13 -9.21
C ILE A 34 -0.27 -5.68 -7.79
N ALA A 35 -0.83 -4.49 -7.59
CA ALA A 35 -0.91 -3.88 -6.26
C ALA A 35 -2.34 -3.69 -5.74
N THR A 36 -3.35 -3.84 -6.56
CA THR A 36 -4.75 -3.58 -6.19
C THR A 36 -5.69 -4.65 -6.72
N LEU A 37 -6.79 -4.86 -6.02
CA LEU A 37 -7.89 -5.72 -6.44
C LEU A 37 -8.89 -4.98 -7.34
N GLU A 38 -8.64 -3.71 -7.66
CA GLU A 38 -9.48 -2.89 -8.52
C GLU A 38 -9.24 -3.19 -10.00
N THR A 39 -10.28 -3.02 -10.81
CA THR A 39 -10.26 -3.33 -12.24
C THR A 39 -10.25 -2.09 -13.13
N ASP A 40 -10.93 -1.02 -12.71
CA ASP A 40 -11.12 0.19 -13.49
C ASP A 40 -10.25 1.33 -12.96
N GLN A 41 -9.66 2.11 -13.86
CA GLN A 41 -8.93 3.31 -13.49
C GLN A 41 -9.83 4.30 -12.74
N LYS A 42 -9.24 5.02 -11.79
CA LYS A 42 -9.93 5.97 -10.93
C LYS A 42 -9.68 7.40 -11.38
N ASP A 43 -10.45 8.31 -10.84
CA ASP A 43 -10.36 9.75 -11.07
C ASP A 43 -10.07 10.54 -9.78
N LEU A 44 -9.98 11.86 -9.89
CA LEU A 44 -9.73 12.71 -8.73
C LEU A 44 -10.87 12.65 -7.70
N SER A 45 -12.09 12.41 -8.12
CA SER A 45 -13.22 12.24 -7.19
C SER A 45 -13.00 11.05 -6.26
N PHE A 46 -12.51 9.93 -6.80
CA PHE A 46 -12.10 8.78 -6.00
C PHE A 46 -10.98 9.14 -5.01
N MET A 47 -9.98 9.89 -5.47
CA MET A 47 -8.86 10.31 -4.62
C MET A 47 -9.30 11.27 -3.51
N ASN A 48 -10.21 12.17 -3.78
CA ASN A 48 -10.77 13.07 -2.77
C ASN A 48 -11.49 12.27 -1.65
N THR A 49 -12.26 11.25 -2.02
CA THR A 49 -12.89 10.34 -1.05
C THR A 49 -11.85 9.57 -0.24
N TRP A 50 -10.84 9.02 -0.92
CA TRP A 50 -9.73 8.33 -0.27
C TRP A 50 -9.01 9.25 0.72
N PHE A 51 -8.75 10.50 0.36
CA PHE A 51 -8.10 11.48 1.25
C PHE A 51 -8.98 11.83 2.45
N ALA A 52 -10.29 11.97 2.25
CA ALA A 52 -11.24 12.24 3.32
C ALA A 52 -11.31 11.12 4.37
N GLU A 53 -10.94 9.90 4.00
CA GLU A 53 -10.86 8.74 4.90
C GLU A 53 -9.58 8.74 5.75
N ARG A 54 -8.61 9.62 5.46
CA ARG A 54 -7.37 9.74 6.22
C ARG A 54 -7.65 10.47 7.53
N THR A 55 -7.30 9.82 8.62
CA THR A 55 -7.45 10.34 9.99
C THR A 55 -6.12 10.20 10.70
N GLU A 56 -6.03 10.70 11.94
CA GLU A 56 -4.84 10.48 12.76
C GLU A 56 -4.55 8.99 12.94
N ARG A 57 -5.57 8.17 13.13
CA ARG A 57 -5.43 6.71 13.28
C ARG A 57 -5.18 6.00 11.96
N TYR A 58 -5.91 6.37 10.91
CA TYR A 58 -5.87 5.75 9.58
C TYR A 58 -5.16 6.66 8.59
N ALA A 59 -3.85 6.71 8.73
CA ALA A 59 -2.98 7.63 8.01
C ALA A 59 -2.56 7.08 6.63
N GLY A 60 -2.10 8.01 5.79
CA GLY A 60 -1.39 7.72 4.55
C GLY A 60 -0.04 8.40 4.56
N TYR A 61 0.94 7.77 3.94
CA TYR A 61 2.30 8.29 3.79
C TYR A 61 2.75 8.21 2.34
N VAL A 62 3.53 9.18 1.93
CA VAL A 62 4.19 9.19 0.62
C VAL A 62 5.69 9.09 0.77
N ALA A 63 6.32 8.43 -0.20
CA ALA A 63 7.75 8.47 -0.41
C ALA A 63 8.04 9.45 -1.55
N GLU A 64 8.92 10.39 -1.35
CA GLU A 64 9.30 11.37 -2.38
C GLU A 64 10.79 11.62 -2.42
N ASP A 65 11.27 12.02 -3.58
CA ASP A 65 12.58 12.60 -3.81
C ASP A 65 12.44 13.91 -4.59
N GLU A 66 13.54 14.47 -5.09
CA GLU A 66 13.51 15.71 -5.88
C GLU A 66 12.68 15.61 -7.18
N THR A 67 12.42 14.39 -7.67
CA THR A 67 11.60 14.18 -8.89
C THR A 67 10.11 14.14 -8.60
N GLY A 68 9.71 13.98 -7.33
CA GLY A 68 8.32 13.94 -6.90
C GLY A 68 7.97 12.69 -6.08
N VAL A 69 6.69 12.38 -6.02
CA VAL A 69 6.18 11.22 -5.28
C VAL A 69 6.49 9.92 -6.02
N LEU A 70 7.14 8.99 -5.34
CA LEU A 70 7.58 7.69 -5.87
C LEU A 70 6.68 6.54 -5.46
N GLY A 71 5.91 6.71 -4.41
CA GLY A 71 5.03 5.68 -3.88
C GLY A 71 4.22 6.18 -2.69
N PHE A 72 3.25 5.39 -2.27
CA PHE A 72 2.44 5.70 -1.10
C PHE A 72 1.93 4.43 -0.43
N ILE A 73 1.57 4.57 0.83
CA ILE A 73 0.94 3.53 1.63
C ILE A 73 -0.26 4.12 2.36
N SER A 74 -1.33 3.36 2.49
CA SER A 74 -2.46 3.69 3.34
C SER A 74 -2.70 2.63 4.39
N LEU A 75 -3.12 3.07 5.55
CA LEU A 75 -3.59 2.25 6.66
C LEU A 75 -5.07 2.50 6.83
N ASP A 76 -5.87 1.46 6.67
CA ASP A 76 -7.32 1.51 6.70
C ASP A 76 -7.89 0.58 7.77
N PRO A 77 -9.16 0.77 8.21
CA PRO A 77 -9.83 -0.22 9.05
C PRO A 77 -9.99 -1.53 8.26
N TYR A 78 -9.65 -2.64 8.90
CA TYR A 78 -9.85 -3.96 8.28
C TYR A 78 -11.34 -4.31 8.15
N ASN A 79 -12.11 -4.02 9.20
CA ASN A 79 -13.52 -4.39 9.28
C ASN A 79 -14.21 -3.50 10.31
N PRO A 80 -15.46 -3.04 10.07
CA PRO A 80 -16.14 -2.12 10.98
C PRO A 80 -16.60 -2.76 12.30
N ARG A 81 -16.55 -4.07 12.46
CA ARG A 81 -16.93 -4.75 13.71
C ARG A 81 -15.96 -4.39 14.84
N PRO A 82 -16.46 -4.01 16.04
CA PRO A 82 -15.60 -3.60 17.15
C PRO A 82 -14.52 -4.62 17.56
N VAL A 83 -14.77 -5.92 17.38
CA VAL A 83 -13.79 -6.97 17.67
C VAL A 83 -12.51 -6.84 16.82
N TYR A 84 -12.58 -6.17 15.66
CA TYR A 84 -11.45 -5.93 14.75
C TYR A 84 -10.88 -4.52 14.86
N ALA A 85 -11.24 -3.74 15.86
CA ALA A 85 -10.83 -2.33 15.98
C ALA A 85 -9.31 -2.13 16.03
N THR A 86 -8.54 -3.14 16.42
CA THR A 86 -7.09 -3.09 16.52
C THR A 86 -6.36 -3.84 15.39
N VAL A 87 -7.09 -4.18 14.33
CA VAL A 87 -6.55 -4.77 13.11
C VAL A 87 -6.60 -3.70 12.00
N GLY A 88 -5.45 -3.41 11.40
CA GLY A 88 -5.35 -2.49 10.26
C GLY A 88 -5.14 -3.24 8.96
N GLU A 89 -5.66 -2.68 7.87
CA GLU A 89 -5.41 -3.15 6.51
C GLU A 89 -4.49 -2.15 5.81
N ILE A 90 -3.45 -2.66 5.15
CA ILE A 90 -2.51 -1.82 4.42
C ILE A 90 -2.59 -2.04 2.92
N SER A 91 -2.35 -0.96 2.18
CA SER A 91 -2.19 -0.98 0.73
C SER A 91 -0.97 -0.14 0.38
N VAL A 92 -0.03 -0.71 -0.38
CA VAL A 92 1.21 -0.05 -0.78
C VAL A 92 1.36 -0.07 -2.30
N TYR A 93 1.74 1.07 -2.86
CA TYR A 93 1.87 1.28 -4.30
C TYR A 93 3.15 2.05 -4.59
N ILE A 94 3.95 1.55 -5.54
CA ILE A 94 5.20 2.17 -5.98
C ILE A 94 5.07 2.51 -7.46
N THR A 95 5.52 3.71 -7.85
CA THR A 95 5.55 4.07 -9.27
C THR A 95 6.35 3.04 -10.07
N ARG A 96 5.87 2.75 -11.27
CA ARG A 96 6.39 1.67 -12.13
C ARG A 96 7.91 1.75 -12.31
N THR A 97 8.44 2.95 -12.48
CA THR A 97 9.87 3.19 -12.74
C THR A 97 10.77 2.97 -11.53
N HIS A 98 10.21 2.87 -10.32
CA HIS A 98 10.98 2.78 -9.07
C HIS A 98 10.68 1.51 -8.25
N ARG A 99 10.02 0.53 -8.84
CA ARG A 99 9.77 -0.76 -8.17
C ARG A 99 11.07 -1.53 -7.96
N GLY A 100 11.15 -2.26 -6.86
CA GLY A 100 12.31 -3.08 -6.54
C GLY A 100 13.51 -2.32 -5.98
N GLN A 101 13.34 -1.08 -5.52
CA GLN A 101 14.41 -0.21 -5.02
C GLN A 101 14.36 0.03 -3.49
N GLY A 102 13.59 -0.77 -2.75
CA GLY A 102 13.48 -0.66 -1.30
C GLY A 102 12.50 0.40 -0.78
N ILE A 103 11.78 1.10 -1.65
CA ILE A 103 10.80 2.13 -1.26
C ILE A 103 9.65 1.49 -0.48
N GLY A 104 9.14 0.36 -0.94
CA GLY A 104 8.06 -0.36 -0.29
C GLY A 104 8.42 -0.80 1.13
N THR A 105 9.64 -1.24 1.37
CA THR A 105 10.12 -1.61 2.70
C THR A 105 10.05 -0.43 3.66
N ARG A 106 10.50 0.75 3.24
CA ARG A 106 10.49 1.95 4.08
C ARG A 106 9.06 2.44 4.35
N LEU A 107 8.17 2.38 3.36
CA LEU A 107 6.77 2.71 3.56
C LEU A 107 6.09 1.74 4.53
N LEU A 108 6.36 0.44 4.42
CA LEU A 108 5.85 -0.58 5.35
C LEU A 108 6.32 -0.34 6.77
N GLU A 109 7.60 -0.06 6.98
CA GLU A 109 8.17 0.25 8.30
C GLU A 109 7.48 1.47 8.92
N THR A 110 7.24 2.51 8.13
CA THR A 110 6.55 3.73 8.59
C THR A 110 5.10 3.45 9.00
N ALA A 111 4.36 2.73 8.18
CA ALA A 111 2.97 2.36 8.49
C ALA A 111 2.88 1.43 9.71
N GLU A 112 3.82 0.51 9.85
CA GLU A 112 3.90 -0.39 10.99
C GLU A 112 4.14 0.37 12.29
N GLN A 113 5.08 1.34 12.29
CA GLN A 113 5.34 2.17 13.46
C GLN A 113 4.11 3.02 13.80
N HIS A 114 3.45 3.60 12.80
CA HIS A 114 2.20 4.34 13.00
C HIS A 114 1.11 3.46 13.63
N ALA A 115 0.95 2.25 13.13
CA ALA A 115 -0.02 1.30 13.67
C ALA A 115 0.28 0.94 15.14
N ARG A 116 1.55 0.74 15.50
CA ARG A 116 1.98 0.50 16.89
C ARG A 116 1.65 1.69 17.77
N ASP A 117 1.95 2.89 17.33
CA ASP A 117 1.70 4.14 18.07
C ASP A 117 0.21 4.38 18.31
N HIS A 118 -0.67 3.79 17.49
CA HIS A 118 -2.13 3.87 17.59
C HIS A 118 -2.78 2.59 18.11
N GLN A 119 -2.03 1.76 18.85
CA GLN A 119 -2.49 0.56 19.55
C GLN A 119 -3.11 -0.50 18.63
N MET A 120 -2.66 -0.59 17.39
CA MET A 120 -2.97 -1.73 16.54
C MET A 120 -2.03 -2.88 16.87
N HIS A 121 -2.55 -4.10 16.91
CA HIS A 121 -1.75 -5.28 17.21
C HIS A 121 -1.44 -6.14 16.00
N LYS A 122 -2.06 -5.83 14.85
CA LYS A 122 -1.94 -6.65 13.64
C LYS A 122 -2.24 -5.84 12.39
N LEU A 123 -1.47 -6.13 11.34
CA LEU A 123 -1.72 -5.65 9.99
C LEU A 123 -2.06 -6.82 9.07
N ILE A 124 -2.99 -6.59 8.16
CA ILE A 124 -3.41 -7.52 7.13
C ILE A 124 -3.32 -6.86 5.75
N LEU A 125 -3.07 -7.64 4.73
CA LEU A 125 -3.14 -7.20 3.33
C LEU A 125 -3.70 -8.32 2.46
N PHE A 126 -4.20 -7.91 1.31
CA PHE A 126 -4.64 -8.83 0.26
C PHE A 126 -3.87 -8.54 -1.03
N THR A 127 -3.48 -9.58 -1.73
CA THR A 127 -2.74 -9.48 -2.99
C THR A 127 -3.10 -10.65 -3.90
N PHE A 128 -2.80 -10.51 -5.19
CA PHE A 128 -2.96 -11.62 -6.11
C PHE A 128 -1.77 -12.60 -5.98
N PRO A 129 -2.02 -13.93 -6.08
CA PRO A 129 -0.94 -14.92 -6.04
C PRO A 129 0.14 -14.73 -7.11
N PHE A 130 -0.20 -14.12 -8.25
CA PHE A 130 0.77 -13.84 -9.31
C PHE A 130 1.65 -12.60 -9.04
N ASN A 131 1.33 -11.78 -8.03
CA ASN A 131 2.17 -10.67 -7.61
C ASN A 131 3.38 -11.16 -6.81
N LYS A 132 4.34 -11.77 -7.48
CA LYS A 132 5.52 -12.37 -6.82
C LYS A 132 6.46 -11.31 -6.21
N ILE A 133 6.58 -10.16 -6.85
CA ILE A 133 7.41 -9.06 -6.35
C ILE A 133 6.84 -8.53 -5.03
N GLY A 134 5.53 -8.30 -4.98
CA GLY A 134 4.85 -7.86 -3.75
C GLY A 134 4.98 -8.88 -2.63
N GLN A 135 4.77 -10.17 -2.92
CA GLN A 135 4.90 -11.23 -1.92
C GLN A 135 6.29 -11.28 -1.31
N LYS A 136 7.35 -11.14 -2.12
CA LYS A 136 8.73 -11.09 -1.62
C LYS A 136 8.96 -9.90 -0.69
N LEU A 137 8.43 -8.73 -1.04
CA LEU A 137 8.49 -7.54 -0.21
C LEU A 137 7.82 -7.81 1.15
N TYR A 138 6.61 -8.34 1.15
CA TYR A 138 5.82 -8.57 2.38
C TYR A 138 6.47 -9.64 3.26
N ILE A 139 6.92 -10.76 2.70
CA ILE A 139 7.62 -11.81 3.46
C ILE A 139 8.89 -11.26 4.08
N ARG A 140 9.67 -10.48 3.34
CA ARG A 140 10.90 -9.84 3.82
C ARG A 140 10.62 -8.85 4.96
N SER A 141 9.45 -8.23 4.93
CA SER A 141 8.99 -7.29 5.96
C SER A 141 8.32 -7.98 7.16
N GLY A 142 8.29 -9.31 7.20
CA GLY A 142 7.79 -10.08 8.33
C GLY A 142 6.33 -10.51 8.25
N PHE A 143 5.68 -10.32 7.11
CA PHE A 143 4.34 -10.86 6.86
C PHE A 143 4.41 -12.35 6.57
N ARG A 144 3.39 -13.09 6.99
CA ARG A 144 3.19 -14.49 6.65
C ARG A 144 1.98 -14.67 5.74
N ILE A 145 1.97 -15.70 4.94
CA ILE A 145 0.80 -16.10 4.17
C ILE A 145 -0.22 -16.73 5.12
N VAL A 146 -1.42 -16.17 5.17
CA VAL A 146 -2.55 -16.76 5.90
C VAL A 146 -3.18 -17.88 5.09
N GLY A 147 -3.45 -17.61 3.82
CA GLY A 147 -4.07 -18.53 2.91
C GLY A 147 -4.51 -17.84 1.62
N THR A 148 -5.07 -18.62 0.73
CA THR A 148 -5.55 -18.14 -0.57
C THR A 148 -7.01 -18.48 -0.73
N PHE A 149 -7.83 -17.46 -0.93
CA PHE A 149 -9.22 -17.63 -1.32
C PHE A 149 -9.28 -18.01 -2.80
N LYS A 150 -9.87 -19.15 -3.10
CA LYS A 150 -10.03 -19.63 -4.48
C LYS A 150 -11.16 -18.90 -5.17
N GLU A 151 -10.92 -18.42 -6.41
CA GLU A 151 -11.93 -17.76 -7.23
C GLU A 151 -12.67 -16.63 -6.47
N GLN A 152 -11.93 -15.84 -5.71
CA GLN A 152 -12.47 -14.83 -4.81
C GLN A 152 -12.99 -13.60 -5.57
N GLY A 153 -12.39 -13.29 -6.71
CA GLY A 153 -12.75 -12.12 -7.52
C GLY A 153 -12.78 -12.45 -8.99
N GLN A 154 -13.10 -11.43 -9.79
CA GLN A 154 -13.15 -11.53 -11.23
C GLN A 154 -12.35 -10.37 -11.86
N LEU A 155 -11.43 -10.71 -12.77
CA LEU A 155 -10.66 -9.76 -13.56
C LEU A 155 -10.88 -10.04 -15.03
N ASN A 156 -11.42 -9.07 -15.77
CA ASN A 156 -11.66 -9.20 -17.21
C ASN A 156 -12.41 -10.49 -17.59
N GLY A 157 -13.40 -10.85 -16.79
CA GLY A 157 -14.24 -12.03 -17.01
C GLY A 157 -13.66 -13.36 -16.53
N GLU A 158 -12.43 -13.36 -16.01
CA GLU A 158 -11.79 -14.56 -15.46
C GLU A 158 -11.79 -14.53 -13.93
N TYR A 159 -12.07 -15.66 -13.30
CA TYR A 159 -11.97 -15.79 -11.86
C TYR A 159 -10.52 -15.78 -11.42
N VAL A 160 -10.24 -15.08 -10.34
CA VAL A 160 -8.90 -14.95 -9.77
C VAL A 160 -8.90 -15.25 -8.28
N ASP A 161 -7.84 -15.87 -7.83
CA ASP A 161 -7.59 -16.12 -6.42
C ASP A 161 -7.08 -14.85 -5.74
N VAL A 162 -7.33 -14.73 -4.44
CA VAL A 162 -6.83 -13.64 -3.60
C VAL A 162 -6.12 -14.23 -2.39
N MET A 163 -4.88 -13.82 -2.20
CA MET A 163 -4.05 -14.22 -1.08
C MET A 163 -4.16 -13.21 0.05
N ALA A 164 -4.37 -13.69 1.27
CA ALA A 164 -4.29 -12.89 2.49
C ALA A 164 -2.92 -13.09 3.16
N MET A 165 -2.32 -12.01 3.59
CA MET A 165 -1.08 -12.00 4.37
C MET A 165 -1.26 -11.15 5.62
N GLU A 166 -0.55 -11.47 6.69
CA GLU A 166 -0.66 -10.77 7.97
C GLU A 166 0.68 -10.63 8.68
N LYS A 167 0.78 -9.61 9.53
CA LYS A 167 1.87 -9.42 10.47
C LYS A 167 1.33 -9.03 11.83
N ARG A 168 1.66 -9.82 12.86
CA ARG A 168 1.40 -9.43 14.25
C ARG A 168 2.45 -8.42 14.69
N LEU A 169 2.00 -7.37 15.40
CA LEU A 169 2.87 -6.27 15.85
C LEU A 169 3.33 -6.42 17.30
N ARG A 170 3.05 -7.54 17.92
CA ARG A 170 3.49 -7.90 19.29
C ARG A 170 4.48 -9.04 19.23
#